data_7312f0c701bb9f58260c91f9b6382036
#
_entry.id   7312f0c701bb9f58260c91f9b6382036
#
_cell.length_a   1.000
_cell.length_b   1.000
_cell.length_c   1.000
_cell.angle_alpha   90.00
_cell.angle_beta   90.00
_cell.angle_gamma   90.00
#
_symmetry.space_group_name_H-M   'P 1'
#
loop_
_entity.id
_entity.type
_entity.pdbx_description
1 polymer ?
#
loop_
_entity_poly.entity_id
_entity_poly.type
_entity_poly.pdbx_seq_one_letter_code
_entity_poly.pdbx_strand_id
1 'polypeptide(L)'
;MKKVTFSITVVVLLAMIVGLIGYDRFSTSQNAKKYQSEEKTTTTTKEETTKTKTKKKKNSQRIYCIGDSFTLGSEFASYPLNLESLTNSEIIKFGGNQDTTFDLSIRVGRTKIFANNITIPGDKEAVDLTFYNEKGEQVEALKNSGSNFDEVTIQGIKGTLAYDSSRNIHTFTRDKSGKAVTLTAPTQIEATLPEFNENDIVIIFSGNYDKQNNQDVYRTITYQRAI
;
A
#
# COMPACT_ATOMS: atom_id res chain seq x y z
N MET A 1 6.68 -36.94 45.10
CA MET A 1 7.63 -36.79 43.98
C MET A 1 7.05 -36.18 42.67
N LYS A 2 5.77 -36.40 42.31
CA LYS A 2 5.19 -35.89 41.04
C LYS A 2 5.07 -34.33 40.91
N LYS A 3 4.96 -33.58 42.01
CA LYS A 3 4.81 -32.11 41.97
C LYS A 3 6.13 -31.37 41.66
N VAL A 4 7.26 -31.90 42.06
CA VAL A 4 8.58 -31.25 41.81
C VAL A 4 9.03 -31.44 40.37
N THR A 5 8.79 -32.58 39.75
CA THR A 5 9.11 -32.84 38.35
C THR A 5 8.29 -31.97 37.38
N PHE A 6 7.02 -31.75 37.66
CA PHE A 6 6.17 -30.84 36.87
C PHE A 6 6.66 -29.40 36.92
N SER A 7 7.07 -28.91 38.08
CA SER A 7 7.59 -27.55 38.24
C SER A 7 8.90 -27.31 37.44
N ILE A 8 9.82 -28.29 37.47
CA ILE A 8 11.10 -28.21 36.73
C ILE A 8 10.83 -28.18 35.22
N THR A 9 9.92 -29.03 34.73
CA THR A 9 9.60 -29.06 33.29
C THR A 9 9.01 -27.71 32.79
N VAL A 10 8.14 -27.08 33.57
CA VAL A 10 7.56 -25.78 33.24
C VAL A 10 8.64 -24.69 33.23
N VAL A 11 9.56 -24.67 34.18
CA VAL A 11 10.66 -23.70 34.24
C VAL A 11 11.60 -23.84 33.03
N VAL A 12 11.94 -25.07 32.64
CA VAL A 12 12.78 -25.35 31.45
C VAL A 12 12.09 -24.91 30.17
N LEU A 13 10.79 -25.14 30.04
CA LEU A 13 10.00 -24.71 28.89
C LEU A 13 9.94 -23.19 28.76
N LEU A 14 9.72 -22.49 29.89
CA LEU A 14 9.74 -21.02 29.94
C LEU A 14 11.11 -20.46 29.59
N ALA A 15 12.20 -21.06 30.07
CA ALA A 15 13.56 -20.64 29.73
C ALA A 15 13.86 -20.83 28.24
N MET A 16 13.37 -21.91 27.60
CA MET A 16 13.51 -22.12 26.15
C MET A 16 12.72 -21.07 25.35
N ILE A 17 11.51 -20.73 25.76
CA ILE A 17 10.70 -19.71 25.09
C ILE A 17 11.38 -18.33 25.17
N VAL A 18 11.88 -17.96 26.34
CA VAL A 18 12.61 -16.70 26.53
C VAL A 18 13.91 -16.68 25.72
N GLY A 19 14.61 -17.81 25.63
CA GLY A 19 15.81 -17.97 24.80
C GLY A 19 15.51 -17.80 23.29
N LEU A 20 14.43 -18.37 22.81
CA LEU A 20 14.00 -18.24 21.41
C LEU A 20 13.60 -16.79 21.07
N ILE A 21 12.85 -16.13 21.93
CA ILE A 21 12.47 -14.71 21.75
C ILE A 21 13.71 -13.80 21.80
N GLY A 22 14.63 -14.08 22.70
CA GLY A 22 15.90 -13.34 22.81
C GLY A 22 16.80 -13.52 21.60
N TYR A 23 16.89 -14.73 21.06
CA TYR A 23 17.64 -15.05 19.85
C TYR A 23 17.07 -14.36 18.62
N ASP A 24 15.75 -14.37 18.47
CA ASP A 24 15.06 -13.73 17.34
C ASP A 24 15.28 -12.21 17.33
N ARG A 25 15.15 -11.55 18.50
CA ARG A 25 15.45 -10.12 18.64
C ARG A 25 16.93 -9.80 18.42
N PHE A 26 17.83 -10.65 18.87
CA PHE A 26 19.27 -10.46 18.67
C PHE A 26 19.63 -10.62 17.19
N SER A 27 19.14 -11.62 16.50
CA SER A 27 19.33 -11.85 15.06
C SER A 27 18.80 -10.68 14.23
N THR A 28 17.60 -10.19 14.54
CA THR A 28 17.01 -9.03 13.87
C THR A 28 17.84 -7.75 14.08
N SER A 29 18.37 -7.54 15.30
CA SER A 29 19.21 -6.39 15.60
C SER A 29 20.58 -6.44 14.89
N GLN A 30 21.17 -7.61 14.72
CA GLN A 30 22.45 -7.77 13.99
C GLN A 30 22.26 -7.53 12.50
N ASN A 31 21.15 -8.01 11.91
CA ASN A 31 20.81 -7.76 10.52
C ASN A 31 20.55 -6.26 10.27
N ALA A 32 19.82 -5.59 11.15
CA ALA A 32 19.60 -4.15 11.04
C ALA A 32 20.90 -3.34 11.10
N LYS A 33 21.86 -3.73 11.97
CA LYS A 33 23.19 -3.08 12.06
C LYS A 33 24.04 -3.31 10.81
N LYS A 34 23.95 -4.48 10.19
CA LYS A 34 24.67 -4.79 8.95
C LYS A 34 24.20 -3.90 7.80
N TYR A 35 22.91 -3.68 7.66
CA TYR A 35 22.36 -2.77 6.64
C TYR A 35 22.67 -1.29 6.94
N GLN A 36 22.71 -0.86 8.20
CA GLN A 36 23.10 0.51 8.57
C GLN A 36 24.60 0.80 8.42
N SER A 37 25.48 -0.22 8.51
CA SER A 37 26.91 -0.01 8.31
C SER A 37 27.30 0.15 6.84
N GLU A 38 26.51 -0.37 5.91
CA GLU A 38 26.73 -0.15 4.47
C GLU A 38 26.30 1.25 4.02
N GLU A 39 25.37 1.90 4.72
CA GLU A 39 24.92 3.26 4.43
C GLU A 39 25.82 4.37 4.97
N LYS A 40 26.70 4.06 5.95
CA LYS A 40 27.59 5.04 6.61
C LYS A 40 29.01 5.15 6.05
N THR A 41 29.37 4.38 5.03
CA THR A 41 30.74 4.41 4.48
C THR A 41 30.85 5.28 3.23
N THR A 42 30.06 6.35 3.11
CA THR A 42 30.23 7.32 2.03
C THR A 42 30.30 8.75 2.56
N THR A 43 31.19 9.02 3.51
CA THR A 43 31.60 10.41 3.74
C THR A 43 33.04 10.46 4.23
N THR A 44 33.87 11.13 3.42
CA THR A 44 35.17 11.69 3.68
C THR A 44 36.39 10.83 3.31
N THR A 45 36.85 10.96 2.06
CA THR A 45 38.25 11.28 1.79
C THR A 45 38.35 11.91 0.40
N LYS A 46 38.81 13.16 0.34
CA LYS A 46 39.25 13.83 -0.87
C LYS A 46 40.50 13.14 -1.38
N GLU A 47 40.41 12.50 -2.51
CA GLU A 47 41.54 12.34 -3.43
C GLU A 47 40.99 12.48 -4.86
N GLU A 48 41.53 13.46 -5.54
CA GLU A 48 41.34 13.77 -6.92
C GLU A 48 41.83 12.60 -7.77
N THR A 49 40.92 11.78 -8.24
CA THR A 49 41.21 10.87 -9.36
C THR A 49 40.03 10.97 -10.34
N THR A 50 40.32 11.56 -11.47
CA THR A 50 39.41 11.68 -12.62
C THR A 50 38.92 10.29 -13.04
N LYS A 51 37.88 9.78 -12.42
CA LYS A 51 37.15 8.61 -12.90
C LYS A 51 35.95 9.10 -13.70
N THR A 52 36.06 8.97 -15.00
CA THR A 52 34.97 9.07 -15.96
C THR A 52 33.84 8.16 -15.47
N LYS A 53 32.85 8.76 -14.79
CA LYS A 53 31.60 8.06 -14.45
C LYS A 53 30.85 7.81 -15.77
N THR A 54 31.06 6.64 -16.36
CA THR A 54 30.15 6.13 -17.38
C THR A 54 28.76 6.08 -16.73
N LYS A 55 27.90 7.07 -17.05
CA LYS A 55 26.48 7.01 -16.70
C LYS A 55 25.95 5.75 -17.35
N LYS A 56 25.69 4.69 -16.57
CA LYS A 56 24.92 3.53 -17.05
C LYS A 56 23.65 4.09 -17.66
N LYS A 57 23.43 3.84 -18.95
CA LYS A 57 22.23 4.25 -19.67
C LYS A 57 21.06 3.58 -18.93
N LYS A 58 20.20 4.38 -18.29
CA LYS A 58 19.02 3.87 -17.60
C LYS A 58 18.20 3.09 -18.63
N ASN A 59 17.82 1.87 -18.32
CA ASN A 59 16.93 1.11 -19.18
C ASN A 59 15.63 1.90 -19.35
N SER A 60 15.12 2.01 -20.57
CA SER A 60 13.84 2.72 -20.82
C SER A 60 12.62 1.93 -20.32
N GLN A 61 12.81 0.68 -19.90
CA GLN A 61 11.75 -0.20 -19.40
C GLN A 61 11.39 0.17 -17.97
N ARG A 62 10.10 0.34 -17.69
CA ARG A 62 9.54 0.55 -16.35
C ARG A 62 9.03 -0.77 -15.80
N ILE A 63 9.15 -0.94 -14.49
CA ILE A 63 8.58 -2.08 -13.77
C ILE A 63 7.58 -1.54 -12.76
N TYR A 64 6.30 -1.83 -12.99
CA TYR A 64 5.24 -1.54 -12.03
C TYR A 64 5.15 -2.68 -11.02
N CYS A 65 5.36 -2.37 -9.76
CA CYS A 65 5.16 -3.28 -8.64
C CYS A 65 3.83 -2.93 -7.97
N ILE A 66 2.80 -3.71 -8.23
CA ILE A 66 1.44 -3.49 -7.71
C ILE A 66 1.21 -4.42 -6.54
N GLY A 67 0.82 -3.87 -5.38
CA GLY A 67 0.56 -4.72 -4.22
C GLY A 67 0.30 -3.96 -2.93
N ASP A 68 0.34 -4.71 -1.85
CA ASP A 68 0.06 -4.25 -0.49
C ASP A 68 1.32 -3.69 0.23
N SER A 69 1.32 -3.74 1.57
CA SER A 69 2.43 -3.28 2.42
C SER A 69 3.79 -3.86 2.05
N PHE A 70 3.84 -5.11 1.58
CA PHE A 70 5.09 -5.75 1.16
C PHE A 70 5.67 -5.09 -0.09
N THR A 71 4.81 -4.66 -1.00
CA THR A 71 5.22 -3.93 -2.20
C THR A 71 5.65 -2.51 -1.86
N LEU A 72 4.91 -1.82 -1.00
CA LEU A 72 5.25 -0.46 -0.58
C LEU A 72 6.49 -0.42 0.31
N GLY A 73 6.79 -1.52 1.01
CA GLY A 73 7.96 -1.65 1.89
C GLY A 73 7.76 -1.02 3.26
N SER A 74 6.52 -0.91 3.73
CA SER A 74 6.20 -0.35 5.05
C SER A 74 6.51 -1.29 6.21
N GLU A 75 6.54 -2.61 5.98
CA GLU A 75 6.73 -3.61 7.04
C GLU A 75 8.09 -4.33 6.98
N PHE A 76 8.65 -4.52 5.78
CA PHE A 76 9.92 -5.24 5.57
C PHE A 76 10.72 -4.61 4.44
N ALA A 77 11.93 -5.13 4.21
CA ALA A 77 12.72 -4.73 3.05
C ALA A 77 11.93 -4.95 1.75
N SER A 78 11.62 -3.86 1.09
CA SER A 78 10.79 -3.85 -0.11
C SER A 78 11.49 -4.57 -1.27
N TYR A 79 10.88 -5.62 -1.81
CA TYR A 79 11.42 -6.31 -3.00
C TYR A 79 11.60 -5.37 -4.21
N PRO A 80 10.78 -4.33 -4.43
CA PRO A 80 11.00 -3.37 -5.50
C PRO A 80 12.35 -2.66 -5.45
N LEU A 81 12.90 -2.37 -4.27
CA LEU A 81 14.22 -1.76 -4.13
C LEU A 81 15.33 -2.70 -4.65
N ASN A 82 15.21 -4.00 -4.40
CA ASN A 82 16.14 -4.99 -4.93
C ASN A 82 16.04 -5.07 -6.46
N LEU A 83 14.84 -5.01 -7.02
CA LEU A 83 14.63 -5.00 -8.47
C LEU A 83 15.31 -3.79 -9.12
N GLU A 84 15.20 -2.61 -8.53
CA GLU A 84 15.86 -1.40 -9.03
C GLU A 84 17.38 -1.61 -9.15
N SER A 85 17.99 -2.15 -8.10
CA SER A 85 19.44 -2.41 -8.05
C SER A 85 19.90 -3.45 -9.08
N LEU A 86 19.07 -4.47 -9.34
CA LEU A 86 19.39 -5.59 -10.22
C LEU A 86 19.13 -5.28 -11.69
N THR A 87 18.07 -4.56 -12.01
CA THR A 87 17.61 -4.38 -13.39
C THR A 87 18.03 -3.05 -14.01
N ASN A 88 18.41 -2.07 -13.21
CA ASN A 88 18.65 -0.68 -13.62
C ASN A 88 17.42 -0.04 -14.32
N SER A 89 16.22 -0.59 -14.09
CA SER A 89 14.95 -0.10 -14.59
C SER A 89 14.36 0.95 -13.65
N GLU A 90 13.42 1.73 -14.15
CA GLU A 90 12.59 2.57 -13.29
C GLU A 90 11.56 1.70 -12.58
N ILE A 91 11.53 1.74 -11.24
CA ILE A 91 10.59 1.00 -10.45
C ILE A 91 9.48 1.93 -9.96
N ILE A 92 8.24 1.58 -10.27
CA ILE A 92 7.05 2.32 -9.85
C ILE A 92 6.26 1.42 -8.89
N LYS A 93 6.20 1.83 -7.62
CA LYS A 93 5.40 1.14 -6.61
C LYS A 93 3.99 1.69 -6.63
N PHE A 94 3.00 0.79 -6.66
CA PHE A 94 1.59 1.15 -6.76
C PHE A 94 0.73 0.21 -5.91
N GLY A 95 -0.12 0.78 -5.09
CA GLY A 95 -0.97 0.03 -4.16
C GLY A 95 -1.13 0.73 -2.83
N GLY A 96 -1.56 0.03 -1.80
CA GLY A 96 -1.80 0.60 -0.47
C GLY A 96 -1.40 -0.32 0.67
N ASN A 97 -1.19 0.28 1.84
CA ASN A 97 -0.93 -0.47 3.06
C ASN A 97 -2.12 -1.37 3.38
N GLN A 98 -1.84 -2.67 3.62
CA GLN A 98 -2.86 -3.66 3.95
C GLN A 98 -4.00 -3.74 2.92
N ASP A 99 -3.76 -3.34 1.68
CA ASP A 99 -4.75 -3.45 0.61
C ASP A 99 -5.12 -4.91 0.37
N THR A 100 -6.41 -5.14 0.24
CA THR A 100 -6.95 -6.38 -0.31
C THR A 100 -6.82 -6.39 -1.83
N THR A 101 -7.04 -7.55 -2.45
CA THR A 101 -7.13 -7.64 -3.92
C THR A 101 -8.26 -6.75 -4.46
N PHE A 102 -9.33 -6.55 -3.69
CA PHE A 102 -10.42 -5.64 -4.04
C PHE A 102 -9.95 -4.18 -4.06
N ASP A 103 -9.24 -3.73 -3.02
CA ASP A 103 -8.67 -2.38 -2.96
C ASP A 103 -7.72 -2.13 -4.15
N LEU A 104 -6.82 -3.09 -4.43
CA LEU A 104 -5.91 -3.01 -5.55
C LEU A 104 -6.64 -2.91 -6.90
N SER A 105 -7.74 -3.65 -7.08
CA SER A 105 -8.55 -3.58 -8.30
C SER A 105 -9.17 -2.20 -8.51
N ILE A 106 -9.53 -1.51 -7.43
CA ILE A 106 -10.01 -0.12 -7.46
C ILE A 106 -8.86 0.81 -7.83
N ARG A 107 -7.70 0.67 -7.15
CA ARG A 107 -6.54 1.55 -7.39
C ARG A 107 -6.02 1.50 -8.82
N VAL A 108 -6.07 0.35 -9.48
CA VAL A 108 -5.68 0.22 -10.89
C VAL A 108 -6.82 0.49 -11.88
N GLY A 109 -7.97 0.92 -11.39
CA GLY A 109 -9.12 1.34 -12.22
C GLY A 109 -9.92 0.20 -12.85
N ARG A 110 -9.72 -1.04 -12.42
CA ARG A 110 -10.51 -2.19 -12.91
C ARG A 110 -11.87 -2.29 -12.25
N THR A 111 -11.96 -1.92 -10.99
CA THR A 111 -13.21 -1.83 -10.24
C THR A 111 -13.55 -0.37 -10.02
N LYS A 112 -14.73 0.03 -10.47
CA LYS A 112 -15.22 1.39 -10.27
C LYS A 112 -15.98 1.49 -8.96
N ILE A 113 -15.83 2.63 -8.28
CA ILE A 113 -16.61 3.00 -7.10
C ILE A 113 -17.34 4.30 -7.35
N PHE A 114 -18.46 4.46 -6.69
CA PHE A 114 -19.40 5.57 -6.89
C PHE A 114 -19.77 6.22 -5.56
N ALA A 115 -20.00 7.54 -5.61
CA ALA A 115 -20.69 8.30 -4.56
C ALA A 115 -22.16 8.51 -4.97
N ASN A 116 -23.06 8.58 -4.00
CA ASN A 116 -24.48 8.82 -4.25
C ASN A 116 -25.13 9.52 -3.06
N ASN A 117 -26.15 10.32 -3.32
CA ASN A 117 -26.98 10.99 -2.30
C ASN A 117 -26.18 11.81 -1.29
N ILE A 118 -25.18 12.56 -1.76
CA ILE A 118 -24.42 13.51 -0.95
C ILE A 118 -24.48 14.91 -1.54
N THR A 119 -24.28 15.92 -0.71
CA THR A 119 -24.06 17.28 -1.17
C THR A 119 -22.61 17.67 -0.87
N ILE A 120 -21.82 17.90 -1.92
CA ILE A 120 -20.47 18.44 -1.80
C ILE A 120 -20.61 19.93 -1.48
N PRO A 121 -20.12 20.40 -0.31
CA PRO A 121 -20.27 21.80 0.09
C PRO A 121 -19.60 22.76 -0.88
N GLY A 122 -20.02 24.02 -0.87
CA GLY A 122 -19.41 25.08 -1.68
C GLY A 122 -18.08 25.60 -1.15
N ASP A 123 -17.81 25.40 0.11
CA ASP A 123 -16.56 25.66 0.81
C ASP A 123 -15.65 24.42 0.85
N LYS A 124 -14.64 24.46 1.71
CA LYS A 124 -13.71 23.33 1.87
C LYS A 124 -14.04 22.45 3.09
N GLU A 125 -15.29 22.45 3.52
CA GLU A 125 -15.71 21.52 4.55
C GLU A 125 -15.73 20.08 4.02
N ALA A 126 -15.31 19.15 4.87
CA ALA A 126 -15.33 17.73 4.53
C ALA A 126 -16.78 17.21 4.55
N VAL A 127 -17.14 16.41 3.58
CA VAL A 127 -18.41 15.68 3.55
C VAL A 127 -18.18 14.19 3.70
N ASP A 128 -19.00 13.55 4.50
CA ASP A 128 -18.97 12.10 4.69
C ASP A 128 -19.37 11.38 3.39
N LEU A 129 -18.64 10.32 3.06
CA LEU A 129 -18.74 9.62 1.80
C LEU A 129 -18.86 8.12 2.01
N THR A 130 -19.85 7.52 1.38
CA THR A 130 -20.02 6.07 1.29
C THR A 130 -19.76 5.61 -0.14
N PHE A 131 -19.02 4.52 -0.29
CA PHE A 131 -18.76 3.93 -1.60
C PHE A 131 -19.84 2.93 -2.00
N TYR A 132 -20.16 2.95 -3.27
CA TYR A 132 -21.09 2.02 -3.91
C TYR A 132 -20.42 1.38 -5.13
N ASN A 133 -20.80 0.14 -5.44
CA ASN A 133 -20.42 -0.52 -6.70
C ASN A 133 -21.39 -0.12 -7.84
N GLU A 134 -21.15 -0.64 -9.04
CA GLU A 134 -22.00 -0.40 -10.22
C GLU A 134 -23.47 -0.86 -10.06
N LYS A 135 -23.72 -1.76 -9.12
CA LYS A 135 -25.09 -2.24 -8.81
C LYS A 135 -25.81 -1.40 -7.77
N GLY A 136 -25.12 -0.38 -7.22
CA GLY A 136 -25.65 0.45 -6.14
C GLY A 136 -25.57 -0.21 -4.76
N GLU A 137 -24.80 -1.28 -4.60
CA GLU A 137 -24.55 -1.92 -3.32
C GLU A 137 -23.40 -1.20 -2.62
N GLN A 138 -23.54 -0.96 -1.32
CA GLN A 138 -22.46 -0.36 -0.51
C GLN A 138 -21.26 -1.30 -0.46
N VAL A 139 -20.06 -0.73 -0.61
CA VAL A 139 -18.80 -1.45 -0.52
C VAL A 139 -17.86 -0.78 0.48
N GLU A 140 -17.10 -1.60 1.18
CA GLU A 140 -16.03 -1.16 2.06
C GLU A 140 -14.69 -1.38 1.36
N ALA A 141 -13.91 -0.31 1.15
CA ALA A 141 -12.65 -0.34 0.46
C ALA A 141 -11.77 0.84 0.85
N LEU A 142 -10.48 0.80 0.48
CA LEU A 142 -9.53 1.91 0.58
C LEU A 142 -9.42 2.51 1.98
N LYS A 143 -9.47 1.67 3.02
CA LYS A 143 -9.40 2.11 4.43
C LYS A 143 -7.99 2.50 4.87
N ASN A 144 -7.00 2.28 4.03
CA ASN A 144 -5.60 2.57 4.34
C ASN A 144 -4.99 3.48 3.27
N SER A 145 -3.91 4.18 3.65
CA SER A 145 -3.14 5.01 2.73
C SER A 145 -2.53 4.21 1.59
N GLY A 146 -2.43 4.80 0.43
CA GLY A 146 -1.86 4.15 -0.75
C GLY A 146 -1.81 5.08 -1.95
N SER A 147 -1.41 4.54 -3.09
CA SER A 147 -1.29 5.29 -4.33
C SER A 147 -2.64 5.72 -4.88
N ASN A 148 -2.69 6.89 -5.49
CA ASN A 148 -3.68 7.50 -6.40
C ASN A 148 -5.08 7.85 -5.86
N PHE A 149 -5.58 7.28 -4.78
CA PHE A 149 -6.91 7.59 -4.26
C PHE A 149 -6.92 8.64 -3.14
N ASP A 150 -5.80 9.31 -2.87
CA ASP A 150 -5.79 10.48 -1.98
C ASP A 150 -6.35 11.71 -2.70
N GLU A 151 -6.08 11.85 -4.02
CA GLU A 151 -6.63 12.89 -4.87
C GLU A 151 -7.61 12.28 -5.87
N VAL A 152 -8.86 12.73 -5.83
CA VAL A 152 -9.93 12.21 -6.69
C VAL A 152 -10.75 13.34 -7.30
N THR A 153 -11.53 12.98 -8.31
CA THR A 153 -12.51 13.86 -8.93
C THR A 153 -13.90 13.23 -8.82
N ILE A 154 -14.87 14.00 -8.32
CA ILE A 154 -16.28 13.59 -8.25
C ILE A 154 -17.10 14.64 -9.00
N GLN A 155 -17.77 14.25 -10.08
CA GLN A 155 -18.54 15.16 -10.96
C GLN A 155 -17.73 16.41 -11.38
N GLY A 156 -16.47 16.22 -11.75
CA GLY A 156 -15.57 17.31 -12.16
C GLY A 156 -15.00 18.16 -11.01
N ILE A 157 -15.37 17.89 -9.77
CA ILE A 157 -14.84 18.56 -8.59
C ILE A 157 -13.63 17.79 -8.08
N LYS A 158 -12.45 18.39 -8.17
CA LYS A 158 -11.21 17.85 -7.58
C LYS A 158 -11.21 18.03 -6.08
N GLY A 159 -10.67 17.03 -5.39
CA GLY A 159 -10.55 17.07 -3.94
C GLY A 159 -9.77 15.89 -3.38
N THR A 160 -9.63 15.90 -2.08
CA THR A 160 -8.91 14.91 -1.30
C THR A 160 -9.89 13.93 -0.67
N LEU A 161 -9.61 12.65 -0.82
CA LEU A 161 -10.28 11.56 -0.14
C LEU A 161 -9.48 11.17 1.10
N ALA A 162 -10.13 11.04 2.25
CA ALA A 162 -9.52 10.58 3.49
C ALA A 162 -10.41 9.53 4.17
N TYR A 163 -9.79 8.63 4.92
CA TYR A 163 -10.50 7.66 5.75
C TYR A 163 -10.36 8.01 7.22
N ASP A 164 -11.49 8.25 7.89
CA ASP A 164 -11.57 8.45 9.33
C ASP A 164 -11.80 7.10 10.02
N SER A 165 -10.74 6.52 10.55
CA SER A 165 -10.78 5.22 11.21
C SER A 165 -11.58 5.24 12.51
N SER A 166 -11.74 6.39 13.16
CA SER A 166 -12.51 6.53 14.41
C SER A 166 -14.01 6.42 14.18
N ARG A 167 -14.48 6.88 13.03
CA ARG A 167 -15.88 6.84 12.61
C ARG A 167 -16.17 5.73 11.59
N ASN A 168 -15.13 5.04 11.08
CA ASN A 168 -15.21 4.05 10.02
C ASN A 168 -15.89 4.59 8.76
N ILE A 169 -15.52 5.80 8.32
CA ILE A 169 -16.13 6.48 7.18
C ILE A 169 -15.08 7.20 6.33
N HIS A 170 -15.32 7.28 5.04
CA HIS A 170 -14.54 8.15 4.16
C HIS A 170 -15.09 9.56 4.18
N THR A 171 -14.22 10.53 3.92
CA THR A 171 -14.59 11.93 3.76
C THR A 171 -14.00 12.46 2.46
N PHE A 172 -14.70 13.38 1.82
CA PHE A 172 -14.23 14.11 0.66
C PHE A 172 -14.16 15.61 0.98
N THR A 173 -13.02 16.22 0.67
CA THR A 173 -12.80 17.66 0.84
C THR A 173 -12.39 18.25 -0.50
N ARG A 174 -13.16 19.16 -1.06
CA ARG A 174 -12.83 19.81 -2.33
C ARG A 174 -11.61 20.71 -2.25
N ASP A 175 -10.82 20.79 -3.30
CA ASP A 175 -9.60 21.62 -3.34
C ASP A 175 -9.91 23.12 -3.42
N LYS A 176 -10.92 23.49 -4.17
CA LYS A 176 -11.28 24.90 -4.46
C LYS A 176 -12.74 25.15 -4.10
N SER A 177 -13.00 26.27 -3.43
CA SER A 177 -14.37 26.72 -3.17
C SER A 177 -15.13 26.98 -4.49
N GLY A 178 -16.43 26.77 -4.47
CA GLY A 178 -17.32 26.92 -5.63
C GLY A 178 -18.79 26.79 -5.20
N LYS A 179 -19.68 26.52 -6.13
CA LYS A 179 -21.07 26.21 -5.79
C LYS A 179 -21.18 24.84 -5.13
N ALA A 180 -22.06 24.69 -4.16
CA ALA A 180 -22.43 23.37 -3.64
C ALA A 180 -23.04 22.52 -4.75
N VAL A 181 -22.74 21.21 -4.74
CA VAL A 181 -23.23 20.25 -5.76
C VAL A 181 -23.84 19.06 -5.07
N THR A 182 -25.11 18.78 -5.35
CA THR A 182 -25.83 17.62 -4.83
C THR A 182 -25.80 16.48 -5.86
N LEU A 183 -25.27 15.34 -5.45
CA LEU A 183 -25.29 14.11 -6.24
C LEU A 183 -26.62 13.38 -6.00
N THR A 184 -27.48 13.37 -7.01
CA THR A 184 -28.80 12.68 -6.94
C THR A 184 -28.80 11.33 -7.66
N ALA A 185 -27.68 10.95 -8.26
CA ALA A 185 -27.48 9.68 -8.96
C ALA A 185 -26.06 9.16 -8.65
N PRO A 186 -25.82 7.85 -8.81
CA PRO A 186 -24.50 7.28 -8.67
C PRO A 186 -23.48 7.99 -9.57
N THR A 187 -22.48 8.60 -8.98
CA THR A 187 -21.43 9.37 -9.67
C THR A 187 -20.09 8.72 -9.40
N GLN A 188 -19.36 8.39 -10.45
CA GLN A 188 -18.06 7.72 -10.32
C GLN A 188 -17.08 8.61 -9.56
N ILE A 189 -16.29 8.00 -8.68
CA ILE A 189 -15.13 8.59 -8.04
C ILE A 189 -13.94 8.26 -8.93
N GLU A 190 -13.36 9.28 -9.54
CA GLU A 190 -12.27 9.15 -10.50
C GLU A 190 -10.94 9.48 -9.84
N ALA A 191 -9.95 8.62 -10.02
CA ALA A 191 -8.58 8.84 -9.57
C ALA A 191 -7.61 8.86 -10.76
N THR A 192 -6.42 9.36 -10.55
CA THR A 192 -5.34 9.26 -11.54
C THR A 192 -4.88 7.81 -11.60
N LEU A 193 -5.07 7.17 -12.75
CA LEU A 193 -4.68 5.78 -12.96
C LEU A 193 -3.24 5.67 -13.47
N PRO A 194 -2.58 4.52 -13.24
CA PRO A 194 -1.27 4.26 -13.82
C PRO A 194 -1.38 4.14 -15.35
N GLU A 195 -0.46 4.77 -16.05
CA GLU A 195 -0.34 4.67 -17.50
C GLU A 195 0.68 3.60 -17.85
N PHE A 196 0.19 2.44 -18.31
CA PHE A 196 1.03 1.34 -18.77
C PHE A 196 1.35 1.46 -20.26
N ASN A 197 2.59 1.15 -20.63
CA ASN A 197 3.02 1.00 -22.00
C ASN A 197 3.28 -0.47 -22.32
N GLU A 198 3.27 -0.83 -23.58
CA GLU A 198 3.48 -2.21 -24.07
C GLU A 198 4.80 -2.85 -23.63
N ASN A 199 5.83 -2.03 -23.35
CA ASN A 199 7.15 -2.47 -22.90
C ASN A 199 7.30 -2.52 -21.38
N ASP A 200 6.28 -2.11 -20.62
CA ASP A 200 6.34 -2.13 -19.17
C ASP A 200 6.16 -3.56 -18.64
N ILE A 201 6.86 -3.86 -17.57
CA ILE A 201 6.66 -5.10 -16.80
C ILE A 201 5.73 -4.77 -15.64
N VAL A 202 4.73 -5.60 -15.43
CA VAL A 202 3.82 -5.49 -14.28
C VAL A 202 4.02 -6.71 -13.38
N ILE A 203 4.37 -6.47 -12.12
CA ILE A 203 4.50 -7.48 -11.08
C ILE A 203 3.38 -7.23 -10.07
N ILE A 204 2.52 -8.22 -9.86
CA ILE A 204 1.40 -8.13 -8.92
C ILE A 204 1.66 -9.03 -7.73
N PHE A 205 1.63 -8.46 -6.53
CA PHE A 205 1.72 -9.16 -5.27
C PHE A 205 0.51 -8.81 -4.40
N SER A 206 -0.48 -9.68 -4.34
CA SER A 206 -1.75 -9.43 -3.65
C SER A 206 -2.33 -10.69 -2.99
N GLY A 207 -3.35 -10.50 -2.17
CA GLY A 207 -4.12 -11.57 -1.52
C GLY A 207 -3.74 -11.82 -0.06
N ASN A 208 -2.65 -11.24 0.44
CA ASN A 208 -2.21 -11.46 1.82
C ASN A 208 -3.25 -10.94 2.85
N TYR A 209 -3.92 -9.84 2.55
CA TYR A 209 -4.91 -9.22 3.44
C TYR A 209 -6.35 -9.64 3.15
N ASP A 210 -6.64 -10.36 2.08
CA ASP A 210 -8.00 -10.81 1.73
C ASP A 210 -8.57 -11.72 2.82
N LYS A 211 -7.78 -12.64 3.34
CA LYS A 211 -8.19 -13.54 4.41
C LYS A 211 -8.45 -12.82 5.73
N GLN A 212 -7.67 -11.77 6.02
CA GLN A 212 -7.82 -10.99 7.25
C GLN A 212 -9.12 -10.17 7.25
N ASN A 213 -9.58 -9.76 6.08
CA ASN A 213 -10.79 -8.98 5.87
C ASN A 213 -12.04 -9.81 5.55
N ASN A 214 -12.03 -11.12 5.88
CA ASN A 214 -13.15 -12.03 5.66
C ASN A 214 -13.66 -12.08 4.21
N GLN A 215 -12.83 -11.79 3.24
CA GLN A 215 -13.18 -11.99 1.84
C GLN A 215 -13.15 -13.49 1.52
N ASP A 216 -14.17 -13.97 0.82
CA ASP A 216 -14.18 -15.37 0.41
C ASP A 216 -13.18 -15.62 -0.74
N VAL A 217 -12.70 -16.86 -0.83
CA VAL A 217 -11.69 -17.26 -1.83
C VAL A 217 -12.17 -17.02 -3.26
N TYR A 218 -13.47 -17.12 -3.50
CA TYR A 218 -14.04 -16.92 -4.83
C TYR A 218 -13.97 -15.44 -5.26
N ARG A 219 -14.29 -14.52 -4.37
CA ARG A 219 -14.15 -13.08 -4.62
C ARG A 219 -12.70 -12.70 -4.86
N THR A 220 -11.78 -13.20 -4.03
CA THR A 220 -10.34 -13.01 -4.18
C THR A 220 -9.87 -13.43 -5.58
N ILE A 221 -10.23 -14.62 -6.04
CA ILE A 221 -9.87 -15.10 -7.39
C ILE A 221 -10.45 -14.19 -8.48
N THR A 222 -11.68 -13.72 -8.30
CA THR A 222 -12.33 -12.83 -9.27
C THR A 222 -11.60 -11.51 -9.40
N TYR A 223 -11.21 -10.89 -8.29
CA TYR A 223 -10.47 -9.64 -8.29
C TYR A 223 -9.05 -9.79 -8.82
N GLN A 224 -8.34 -10.84 -8.46
CA GLN A 224 -7.00 -11.13 -9.00
C GLN A 224 -7.00 -11.26 -10.53
N ARG A 225 -8.09 -11.77 -11.13
CA ARG A 225 -8.24 -11.79 -12.59
C ARG A 225 -8.58 -10.43 -13.20
N ALA A 226 -9.09 -9.51 -12.40
CA ALA A 226 -9.48 -8.19 -12.85
C ALA A 226 -8.29 -7.21 -12.91
N ILE A 227 -7.24 -7.43 -12.08
CA ILE A 227 -6.00 -6.66 -12.12
C ILE A 227 -5.13 -7.15 -13.26
#